data_d9afc91433be7d5b2cabaa1e7545cc55
#
_entry.id   d9afc91433be7d5b2cabaa1e7545cc55
#
_cell.length_a   1.000
_cell.length_b   1.000
_cell.length_c   1.000
_cell.angle_alpha   90.00
_cell.angle_beta   90.00
_cell.angle_gamma   90.00
#
_symmetry.space_group_name_H-M   'P 1'
#
loop_
_entity.id
_entity.type
_entity.pdbx_description
1 polymer ?
#
loop_
_entity_poly.entity_id
_entity_poly.type
_entity_poly.pdbx_seq_one_letter_code
_entity_poly.pdbx_strand_id
1 'polypeptide(L)'
;MSLSIRNQLPGTVTEVHPGEVMATVGVRLAGGQNLTAAITLEAAEQLGLAPGSAVHALVKSTEVSLATNRVAGLSIRNQLPGAVTHLVVGDVMASVKVTVDGGELTAAITRDAAEDLGLFVGSDVVALIKATEVSLATA
;
A
#
# COMPACT_ATOMS: atom_id res chain seq x y z
N MET A 1 -15.04 8.24 4.77
CA MET A 1 -14.95 8.09 3.31
C MET A 1 -15.68 6.82 2.89
N SER A 2 -16.77 6.96 2.15
CA SER A 2 -17.61 5.82 1.72
C SER A 2 -17.07 5.23 0.43
N LEU A 3 -16.16 4.28 0.55
CA LEU A 3 -15.40 3.76 -0.57
C LEU A 3 -15.19 2.26 -0.40
N SER A 4 -15.22 1.52 -1.51
CA SER A 4 -14.99 0.06 -1.48
C SER A 4 -13.53 -0.33 -1.30
N ILE A 5 -12.60 0.58 -1.55
CA ILE A 5 -11.18 0.34 -1.32
C ILE A 5 -10.96 0.19 0.18
N ARG A 6 -10.50 -0.98 0.61
CA ARG A 6 -10.39 -1.28 2.04
C ARG A 6 -9.20 -0.63 2.71
N ASN A 7 -8.09 -0.48 1.99
CA ASN A 7 -6.87 0.07 2.57
C ASN A 7 -6.84 1.59 2.39
N GLN A 8 -7.00 2.29 3.50
CA GLN A 8 -7.04 3.75 3.56
C GLN A 8 -6.06 4.19 4.64
N LEU A 9 -4.85 4.54 4.25
CA LEU A 9 -3.77 4.84 5.17
C LEU A 9 -3.56 6.35 5.28
N PRO A 10 -3.75 6.95 6.46
CA PRO A 10 -3.50 8.36 6.62
C PRO A 10 -2.01 8.67 6.54
N GLY A 11 -1.68 9.80 5.95
CA GLY A 11 -0.29 10.21 5.80
C GLY A 11 -0.17 11.68 5.43
N THR A 12 1.06 12.10 5.27
CA THR A 12 1.41 13.49 4.93
C THR A 12 2.35 13.47 3.72
N VAL A 13 2.03 14.29 2.73
CA VAL A 13 2.89 14.45 1.55
C VAL A 13 4.23 15.04 1.98
N THR A 14 5.32 14.42 1.56
CA THR A 14 6.68 14.89 1.84
C THR A 14 7.29 15.58 0.65
N GLU A 15 6.96 15.14 -0.56
CA GLU A 15 7.50 15.73 -1.78
C GLU A 15 6.60 15.40 -2.97
N VAL A 16 6.64 16.24 -3.98
CA VAL A 16 5.94 16.03 -5.25
C VAL A 16 6.96 16.26 -6.36
N HIS A 17 7.15 15.26 -7.21
CA HIS A 17 8.02 15.36 -8.37
C HIS A 17 7.16 15.36 -9.64
N PRO A 18 6.85 16.53 -10.21
CA PRO A 18 6.02 16.60 -11.40
C PRO A 18 6.82 16.24 -12.66
N GLY A 19 6.24 15.38 -13.49
CA GLY A 19 6.70 15.13 -14.84
C GLY A 19 5.78 15.84 -15.82
N GLU A 20 5.84 15.47 -17.09
CA GLU A 20 4.97 16.07 -18.11
C GLU A 20 3.55 15.51 -18.08
N VAL A 21 3.40 14.23 -17.76
CA VAL A 21 2.12 13.50 -17.75
C VAL A 21 1.83 12.92 -16.38
N MET A 22 2.85 12.39 -15.72
CA MET A 22 2.75 11.75 -14.42
C MET A 22 3.51 12.55 -13.38
N ALA A 23 3.15 12.32 -12.14
CA ALA A 23 3.86 12.86 -10.99
C ALA A 23 4.08 11.73 -9.99
N THR A 24 5.22 11.74 -9.30
CA THR A 24 5.42 10.88 -8.14
C THR A 24 5.23 11.71 -6.88
N VAL A 25 4.57 11.12 -5.91
CA VAL A 25 4.25 11.78 -4.64
C VAL A 25 4.78 10.91 -3.50
N GLY A 26 5.66 11.47 -2.71
CA GLY A 26 6.12 10.81 -1.48
C GLY A 26 5.15 11.10 -0.34
N VAL A 27 4.77 10.05 0.38
CA VAL A 27 3.85 10.14 1.51
C VAL A 27 4.50 9.48 2.71
N ARG A 28 4.54 10.18 3.84
CA ARG A 28 4.93 9.59 5.11
C ARG A 28 3.68 9.10 5.81
N LEU A 29 3.60 7.80 6.06
CA LEU A 29 2.49 7.21 6.81
C LEU A 29 2.61 7.55 8.30
N ALA A 30 1.50 7.39 9.03
CA ALA A 30 1.41 7.78 10.44
C ALA A 30 2.50 7.16 11.33
N GLY A 31 2.94 5.94 11.02
CA GLY A 31 4.02 5.27 11.76
C GLY A 31 5.44 5.62 11.32
N GLY A 32 5.60 6.48 10.31
CA GLY A 32 6.89 6.93 9.84
C GLY A 32 7.43 6.23 8.59
N GLN A 33 6.78 5.17 8.12
CA GLN A 33 7.16 4.53 6.86
C GLN A 33 6.81 5.43 5.68
N ASN A 34 7.63 5.35 4.64
CA ASN A 34 7.43 6.13 3.42
C ASN A 34 6.74 5.28 2.35
N LEU A 35 5.85 5.92 1.62
CA LEU A 35 5.13 5.32 0.50
C LEU A 35 5.26 6.25 -0.70
N THR A 36 5.48 5.69 -1.88
CA THR A 36 5.50 6.46 -3.12
C THR A 36 4.25 6.12 -3.94
N ALA A 37 3.55 7.17 -4.37
CA ALA A 37 2.43 7.07 -5.30
C ALA A 37 2.83 7.66 -6.65
N ALA A 38 2.42 7.02 -7.73
CA ALA A 38 2.55 7.56 -9.07
C ALA A 38 1.16 7.83 -9.61
N ILE A 39 0.84 9.10 -9.79
CA ILE A 39 -0.48 9.56 -10.25
C ILE A 39 -0.32 10.48 -11.45
N THR A 40 -1.41 10.87 -12.09
CA THR A 40 -1.31 11.83 -13.17
C THR A 40 -0.95 13.21 -12.63
N LEU A 41 -0.22 13.97 -13.42
CA LEU A 41 0.11 15.36 -13.06
C LEU A 41 -1.16 16.17 -12.86
N GLU A 42 -2.16 15.96 -13.73
CA GLU A 42 -3.45 16.63 -13.61
C GLU A 42 -4.10 16.35 -12.26
N ALA A 43 -4.11 15.10 -11.80
CA ALA A 43 -4.68 14.76 -10.50
C ALA A 43 -3.91 15.43 -9.36
N ALA A 44 -2.59 15.46 -9.41
CA ALA A 44 -1.77 16.11 -8.40
C ALA A 44 -2.07 17.61 -8.31
N GLU A 45 -2.26 18.24 -9.46
CA GLU A 45 -2.59 19.67 -9.53
C GLU A 45 -4.01 19.94 -9.03
N GLN A 46 -4.99 19.14 -9.45
CA GLN A 46 -6.39 19.31 -9.02
C GLN A 46 -6.54 19.13 -7.52
N LEU A 47 -5.81 18.20 -6.93
CA LEU A 47 -5.84 17.98 -5.48
C LEU A 47 -4.99 19.00 -4.72
N GLY A 48 -4.21 19.81 -5.42
CA GLY A 48 -3.37 20.82 -4.80
C GLY A 48 -2.29 20.23 -3.89
N LEU A 49 -1.74 19.08 -4.26
CA LEU A 49 -0.77 18.37 -3.42
C LEU A 49 0.55 19.11 -3.32
N ALA A 50 1.02 19.29 -2.11
CA ALA A 50 2.29 19.93 -1.80
C ALA A 50 2.84 19.33 -0.51
N PRO A 51 4.15 19.48 -0.25
CA PRO A 51 4.69 19.04 1.03
C PRO A 51 3.87 19.60 2.20
N GLY A 52 3.49 18.72 3.12
CA GLY A 52 2.63 19.06 4.25
C GLY A 52 1.14 18.75 4.04
N SER A 53 0.71 18.46 2.82
CA SER A 53 -0.70 18.10 2.57
C SER A 53 -1.06 16.82 3.30
N ALA A 54 -2.19 16.83 4.02
CA ALA A 54 -2.73 15.62 4.64
C ALA A 54 -3.51 14.84 3.59
N VAL A 55 -3.22 13.56 3.47
CA VAL A 55 -3.84 12.68 2.48
C VAL A 55 -4.16 11.32 3.08
N HIS A 56 -5.01 10.57 2.38
CA HIS A 56 -5.16 9.13 2.59
C HIS A 56 -4.60 8.41 1.37
N ALA A 57 -3.71 7.47 1.59
CA ALA A 57 -3.25 6.56 0.55
C ALA A 57 -4.24 5.41 0.45
N LEU A 58 -4.76 5.18 -0.75
CA LEU A 58 -5.80 4.20 -1.02
C LEU A 58 -5.22 3.08 -1.88
N VAL A 59 -5.37 1.85 -1.42
CA VAL A 59 -4.86 0.68 -2.15
C VAL A 59 -5.90 -0.42 -2.11
N LYS A 60 -6.26 -0.95 -3.27
CA LYS A 60 -7.17 -2.10 -3.34
C LYS A 60 -6.50 -3.32 -2.72
N SER A 61 -7.27 -4.11 -1.99
CA SER A 61 -6.75 -5.35 -1.38
C SER A 61 -6.16 -6.30 -2.41
N THR A 62 -6.71 -6.32 -3.63
CA THR A 62 -6.22 -7.16 -4.73
C THR A 62 -4.91 -6.65 -5.34
N GLU A 63 -4.50 -5.43 -5.02
CA GLU A 63 -3.26 -4.82 -5.52
C GLU A 63 -2.13 -4.89 -4.50
N VAL A 64 -2.33 -5.56 -3.38
CA VAL A 64 -1.31 -5.79 -2.37
C VAL A 64 -0.75 -7.20 -2.56
N SER A 65 0.53 -7.29 -2.88
CA SER A 65 1.24 -8.56 -2.93
C SER A 65 2.01 -8.76 -1.63
N LEU A 66 2.30 -10.00 -1.28
CA LEU A 66 3.02 -10.34 -0.06
C LEU A 66 4.28 -11.12 -0.39
N ALA A 67 5.34 -10.83 0.34
CA ALA A 67 6.58 -11.60 0.34
C ALA A 67 6.95 -11.93 1.78
N THR A 68 7.74 -12.96 1.99
CA THR A 68 8.19 -13.33 3.33
C THR A 68 9.40 -12.51 3.78
N ASN A 69 10.10 -11.89 2.83
CA ASN A 69 11.25 -11.02 3.09
C ASN A 69 11.25 -9.87 2.11
N ARG A 70 12.04 -8.85 2.42
CA ARG A 70 12.28 -7.76 1.49
C ARG A 70 12.91 -8.31 0.20
N VAL A 71 12.43 -7.85 -0.93
CA VAL A 71 12.88 -8.34 -2.25
C VAL A 71 13.80 -7.30 -2.88
N ALA A 72 15.07 -7.65 -3.06
CA ALA A 72 16.02 -6.82 -3.78
C ALA A 72 15.85 -7.02 -5.29
N GLY A 73 16.19 -6.01 -6.08
CA GLY A 73 16.14 -6.13 -7.53
C GLY A 73 14.73 -6.14 -8.12
N LEU A 74 13.76 -5.65 -7.37
CA LEU A 74 12.36 -5.59 -7.79
C LEU A 74 11.96 -4.16 -8.09
N SER A 75 11.17 -3.96 -9.15
CA SER A 75 10.71 -2.63 -9.54
C SER A 75 9.61 -2.07 -8.66
N ILE A 76 8.95 -2.91 -7.85
CA ILE A 76 7.93 -2.43 -6.90
C ILE A 76 8.64 -1.64 -5.81
N ARG A 77 8.32 -0.33 -5.74
CA ARG A 77 9.03 0.59 -4.85
C ARG A 77 8.56 0.51 -3.40
N ASN A 78 7.29 0.19 -3.18
CA ASN A 78 6.72 0.17 -1.83
C ASN A 78 6.82 -1.24 -1.26
N GLN A 79 7.69 -1.40 -0.28
CA GLN A 79 7.89 -2.65 0.43
C GLN A 79 7.77 -2.35 1.93
N LEU A 80 6.59 -2.66 2.48
CA LEU A 80 6.23 -2.33 3.86
C LEU A 80 6.32 -3.58 4.73
N PRO A 81 7.27 -3.66 5.65
CA PRO A 81 7.34 -4.80 6.57
C PRO A 81 6.20 -4.77 7.58
N GLY A 82 5.74 -5.94 7.96
CA GLY A 82 4.67 -6.10 8.92
C GLY A 82 4.50 -7.54 9.34
N ALA A 83 3.44 -7.80 10.08
CA ALA A 83 3.12 -9.13 10.58
C ALA A 83 1.66 -9.47 10.30
N VAL A 84 1.39 -10.74 9.98
CA VAL A 84 0.04 -11.23 9.75
C VAL A 84 -0.72 -11.25 11.08
N THR A 85 -1.88 -10.59 11.13
CA THR A 85 -2.74 -10.55 12.30
C THR A 85 -3.99 -11.41 12.16
N HIS A 86 -4.49 -11.55 10.92
CA HIS A 86 -5.66 -12.36 10.62
C HIS A 86 -5.44 -13.05 9.28
N LEU A 87 -5.91 -14.27 9.16
CA LEU A 87 -5.81 -15.05 7.94
C LEU A 87 -7.11 -15.85 7.77
N VAL A 88 -7.81 -15.61 6.68
CA VAL A 88 -9.00 -16.37 6.30
C VAL A 88 -8.73 -16.98 4.93
N VAL A 89 -8.70 -18.31 4.88
CA VAL A 89 -8.41 -19.05 3.65
C VAL A 89 -9.70 -19.65 3.13
N GLY A 90 -10.12 -19.18 1.95
CA GLY A 90 -11.26 -19.74 1.23
C GLY A 90 -10.80 -20.78 0.21
N ASP A 91 -11.74 -21.25 -0.59
CA ASP A 91 -11.44 -22.28 -1.59
C ASP A 91 -10.53 -21.78 -2.72
N VAL A 92 -10.63 -20.51 -3.06
CA VAL A 92 -9.90 -19.90 -4.18
C VAL A 92 -9.00 -18.75 -3.71
N MET A 93 -9.52 -17.91 -2.84
CA MET A 93 -8.82 -16.70 -2.35
C MET A 93 -8.59 -16.77 -0.85
N ALA A 94 -7.61 -16.02 -0.41
CA ALA A 94 -7.32 -15.82 1.00
C ALA A 94 -7.31 -14.32 1.31
N SER A 95 -7.85 -13.97 2.46
CA SER A 95 -7.77 -12.60 2.99
C SER A 95 -6.72 -12.59 4.09
N VAL A 96 -5.73 -11.72 3.94
CA VAL A 96 -4.61 -11.63 4.88
C VAL A 96 -4.58 -10.20 5.43
N LYS A 97 -4.72 -10.06 6.74
CA LYS A 97 -4.55 -8.76 7.38
C LYS A 97 -3.15 -8.67 7.95
N VAL A 98 -2.49 -7.58 7.62
CA VAL A 98 -1.08 -7.34 7.98
C VAL A 98 -1.01 -6.03 8.75
N THR A 99 -0.42 -6.07 9.94
CA THR A 99 -0.11 -4.85 10.69
C THR A 99 1.18 -4.28 10.11
N VAL A 100 1.08 -3.08 9.54
CA VAL A 100 2.24 -2.29 9.16
C VAL A 100 2.38 -1.14 10.13
N ASP A 101 3.52 -0.48 10.12
CA ASP A 101 3.78 0.63 11.01
C ASP A 101 2.71 1.72 10.86
N GLY A 102 1.93 1.93 11.91
CA GLY A 102 0.87 2.95 11.93
C GLY A 102 -0.45 2.56 11.32
N GLY A 103 -0.67 1.29 10.95
CA GLY A 103 -1.95 0.90 10.38
C GLY A 103 -2.06 -0.59 10.07
N GLU A 104 -3.16 -0.94 9.44
CA GLU A 104 -3.44 -2.31 9.03
C GLU A 104 -3.76 -2.33 7.54
N LEU A 105 -3.20 -3.31 6.83
CA LEU A 105 -3.48 -3.57 5.43
C LEU A 105 -4.21 -4.90 5.29
N THR A 106 -5.16 -4.94 4.36
CA THR A 106 -5.76 -6.19 3.92
C THR A 106 -5.25 -6.51 2.52
N ALA A 107 -4.71 -7.72 2.36
CA ALA A 107 -4.31 -8.25 1.07
C ALA A 107 -5.24 -9.40 0.70
N ALA A 108 -5.73 -9.39 -0.53
CA ALA A 108 -6.49 -10.50 -1.10
C ALA A 108 -5.59 -11.20 -2.10
N ILE A 109 -5.17 -12.41 -1.77
CA ILE A 109 -4.26 -13.21 -2.58
C ILE A 109 -4.91 -14.57 -2.88
N THR A 110 -4.31 -15.34 -3.76
CA THR A 110 -4.83 -16.69 -4.01
C THR A 110 -4.54 -17.60 -2.83
N ARG A 111 -5.39 -18.61 -2.65
CA ARG A 111 -5.15 -19.65 -1.65
C ARG A 111 -3.79 -20.32 -1.88
N ASP A 112 -3.47 -20.62 -3.13
CA ASP A 112 -2.20 -21.27 -3.48
C ASP A 112 -1.01 -20.42 -3.03
N ALA A 113 -1.06 -19.10 -3.23
CA ALA A 113 0.01 -18.20 -2.80
C ALA A 113 0.14 -18.21 -1.28
N ALA A 114 -0.98 -18.16 -0.56
CA ALA A 114 -0.96 -18.19 0.90
C ALA A 114 -0.33 -19.49 1.43
N GLU A 115 -0.66 -20.61 0.79
CA GLU A 115 -0.08 -21.91 1.16
C GLU A 115 1.40 -21.99 0.82
N ASP A 116 1.80 -21.54 -0.38
CA ASP A 116 3.20 -21.56 -0.81
C ASP A 116 4.08 -20.70 0.11
N LEU A 117 3.57 -19.57 0.57
CA LEU A 117 4.29 -18.70 1.50
C LEU A 117 4.26 -19.23 2.94
N GLY A 118 3.45 -20.23 3.23
CA GLY A 118 3.32 -20.81 4.56
C GLY A 118 2.83 -19.79 5.58
N LEU A 119 1.88 -18.95 5.21
CA LEU A 119 1.41 -17.87 6.09
C LEU A 119 0.62 -18.41 7.28
N PHE A 120 0.87 -17.79 8.43
CA PHE A 120 0.11 -18.03 9.65
C PHE A 120 0.06 -16.73 10.47
N VAL A 121 -0.86 -16.65 11.40
CA VAL A 121 -0.95 -15.47 12.30
C VAL A 121 0.38 -15.34 13.06
N GLY A 122 0.99 -14.18 12.97
CA GLY A 122 2.32 -13.91 13.53
C GLY A 122 3.45 -13.97 12.51
N SER A 123 3.21 -14.47 11.29
CA SER A 123 4.22 -14.47 10.23
C SER A 123 4.70 -13.06 9.93
N ASP A 124 6.02 -12.88 9.84
CA ASP A 124 6.59 -11.67 9.31
C ASP A 124 6.45 -11.68 7.79
N VAL A 125 5.95 -10.59 7.24
CA VAL A 125 5.75 -10.43 5.80
C VAL A 125 6.14 -9.03 5.38
N VAL A 126 6.28 -8.85 4.07
CA VAL A 126 6.50 -7.54 3.46
C VAL A 126 5.37 -7.33 2.46
N ALA A 127 4.62 -6.26 2.63
CA ALA A 127 3.58 -5.87 1.68
C ALA A 127 4.23 -5.13 0.52
N LEU A 128 3.96 -5.60 -0.69
CA LEU A 128 4.51 -5.06 -1.93
C LEU A 128 3.40 -4.35 -2.68
N ILE A 129 3.58 -3.05 -2.94
CA ILE A 129 2.56 -2.23 -3.59
C ILE A 129 3.21 -1.40 -4.68
N LYS A 130 2.74 -1.55 -5.91
CA LYS A 130 3.23 -0.74 -7.02
C LYS A 130 2.85 0.72 -6.79
N ALA A 131 3.76 1.63 -7.06
CA ALA A 131 3.49 3.06 -6.93
C ALA A 131 2.28 3.49 -7.79
N THR A 132 2.09 2.85 -8.95
CA THR A 132 0.97 3.12 -9.85
C THR A 132 -0.37 2.60 -9.33
N GLU A 133 -0.38 1.74 -8.32
CA GLU A 133 -1.60 1.19 -7.71
C GLU A 133 -2.01 1.95 -6.44
N VAL A 134 -1.29 2.99 -6.10
CA VAL A 134 -1.63 3.85 -4.96
C VAL A 134 -2.42 5.05 -5.47
N SER A 135 -3.64 5.21 -4.97
CA SER A 135 -4.43 6.41 -5.19
C SER A 135 -4.32 7.32 -3.97
N LEU A 136 -4.50 8.60 -4.17
CA LEU A 136 -4.47 9.57 -3.08
C LEU A 136 -5.78 10.33 -3.01
N ALA A 137 -6.25 10.54 -1.79
CA ALA A 137 -7.39 11.40 -1.51
C ALA A 137 -6.97 12.44 -0.49
N THR A 138 -7.49 13.65 -0.62
CA THR A 138 -7.25 14.70 0.38
C THR A 138 -8.02 14.34 1.66
N ALA A 139 -7.39 14.61 2.77
CA ALA A 139 -8.00 14.32 4.06
C ALA A 139 -8.89 15.48 4.52
#